data_88f749f58c1aec651fee0c0e8020b84f
#
_entry.id   88f749f58c1aec651fee0c0e8020b84f
#
_cell.length_a   1.000
_cell.length_b   1.000
_cell.length_c   1.000
_cell.angle_alpha   90.00
_cell.angle_beta   90.00
_cell.angle_gamma   90.00
#
_symmetry.space_group_name_H-M   'P 1'
#
loop_
_entity.id
_entity.type
_entity.pdbx_description
1 polymer ?
#
loop_
_entity_poly.entity_id
_entity_poly.type
_entity_poly.pdbx_seq_one_letter_code
_entity_poly.pdbx_strand_id
1 'polypeptide(L)'
;MDIIDRKLLNLIQAPFPMVDQPFQKLGEEVGISEQEVIDRLTELKRTNVLRQISAIFDTRRLGFKTTLVAMAYEPEQLHKAAMEINKHPGVSHNYAREGSYYNLWFTLAVPPEHDLEATATYMSRKTGALEQRIMPTKRFFKIGVNFDMVNKKGSSFNFRPDSVKSGEDKAAADKDEAESWNKAVPVTEAEKDAIRGMQEDLELIPRPYDSIAQQLGMSTDELFALAKDFQERRIMRRYSAVLHHRRSGFRANAMIVWKVPE
;
A
#
# COMPACT_ATOMS: atom_id res chain seq x y z
N MET A 1 10.54 -12.97 -18.11
CA MET A 1 10.70 -11.54 -17.75
C MET A 1 12.02 -11.04 -18.30
N ASP A 2 11.97 -10.27 -19.37
CA ASP A 2 13.12 -9.68 -20.06
C ASP A 2 13.48 -8.27 -19.50
N ILE A 3 14.37 -7.55 -20.21
CA ILE A 3 14.82 -6.21 -19.75
C ILE A 3 13.72 -5.16 -19.91
N ILE A 4 12.83 -5.29 -20.90
CA ILE A 4 11.72 -4.39 -21.14
C ILE A 4 10.70 -4.55 -20.01
N ASP A 5 10.33 -5.79 -19.65
CA ASP A 5 9.43 -6.08 -18.52
C ASP A 5 9.95 -5.43 -17.22
N ARG A 6 11.27 -5.54 -16.98
CA ARG A 6 11.88 -4.96 -15.77
C ARG A 6 11.83 -3.43 -15.76
N LYS A 7 12.05 -2.79 -16.92
CA LYS A 7 11.92 -1.34 -17.06
C LYS A 7 10.48 -0.90 -16.84
N LEU A 8 9.51 -1.59 -17.45
CA LEU A 8 8.08 -1.33 -17.22
C LEU A 8 7.72 -1.45 -15.74
N LEU A 9 8.15 -2.54 -15.08
CA LEU A 9 7.89 -2.72 -13.65
C LEU A 9 8.53 -1.62 -12.78
N ASN A 10 9.69 -1.08 -13.15
CA ASN A 10 10.26 0.07 -12.45
C ASN A 10 9.41 1.33 -12.64
N LEU A 11 8.97 1.60 -13.87
CA LEU A 11 8.15 2.78 -14.19
C LEU A 11 6.80 2.76 -13.46
N ILE A 12 6.09 1.65 -13.50
CA ILE A 12 4.75 1.56 -12.91
C ILE A 12 4.74 1.53 -11.37
N GLN A 13 5.87 1.24 -10.71
CA GLN A 13 6.02 1.40 -9.25
C GLN A 13 6.23 2.86 -8.84
N ALA A 14 6.73 3.71 -9.73
CA ALA A 14 6.74 5.17 -9.60
C ALA A 14 5.30 5.71 -9.69
N PRO A 15 5.07 7.02 -9.58
CA PRO A 15 3.76 7.59 -9.85
C PRO A 15 3.29 7.20 -11.25
N PHE A 16 2.21 6.42 -11.32
CA PHE A 16 1.63 5.96 -12.58
C PHE A 16 0.97 7.14 -13.30
N PRO A 17 1.09 7.24 -14.64
CA PRO A 17 0.55 8.37 -15.38
C PRO A 17 -0.97 8.49 -15.27
N MET A 18 -1.45 9.63 -14.80
CA MET A 18 -2.88 9.98 -14.80
C MET A 18 -3.18 10.84 -16.03
N VAL A 19 -3.27 10.18 -17.16
CA VAL A 19 -3.57 10.73 -18.48
C VAL A 19 -4.47 9.76 -19.23
N ASP A 20 -5.12 10.21 -20.32
CA ASP A 20 -6.09 9.40 -21.07
C ASP A 20 -5.52 8.06 -21.55
N GLN A 21 -4.29 8.07 -22.06
CA GLN A 21 -3.60 6.89 -22.59
C GLN A 21 -2.30 6.62 -21.82
N PRO A 22 -2.38 6.11 -20.58
CA PRO A 22 -1.22 5.94 -19.73
C PRO A 22 -0.24 4.90 -20.27
N PHE A 23 -0.73 3.86 -20.93
CA PHE A 23 0.10 2.79 -21.48
C PHE A 23 0.85 3.24 -22.74
N GLN A 24 0.28 4.14 -23.54
CA GLN A 24 1.01 4.80 -24.63
C GLN A 24 2.21 5.55 -24.06
N LYS A 25 2.00 6.38 -23.04
CA LYS A 25 3.07 7.15 -22.41
C LYS A 25 4.18 6.25 -21.86
N LEU A 26 3.84 5.14 -21.22
CA LEU A 26 4.82 4.15 -20.76
C LEU A 26 5.56 3.50 -21.92
N GLY A 27 4.87 3.22 -23.03
CA GLY A 27 5.48 2.66 -24.26
C GLY A 27 6.51 3.60 -24.87
N GLU A 28 6.21 4.89 -24.93
CA GLU A 28 7.15 5.93 -25.40
C GLU A 28 8.44 5.97 -24.57
N GLU A 29 8.34 5.80 -23.23
CA GLU A 29 9.50 5.79 -22.33
C GLU A 29 10.42 4.57 -22.49
N VAL A 30 9.87 3.42 -22.87
CA VAL A 30 10.65 2.18 -23.04
C VAL A 30 10.90 1.81 -24.50
N GLY A 31 10.29 2.52 -25.45
CA GLY A 31 10.50 2.35 -26.88
C GLY A 31 9.70 1.19 -27.49
N ILE A 32 8.46 0.94 -27.01
CA ILE A 32 7.53 -0.07 -27.54
C ILE A 32 6.13 0.52 -27.75
N SER A 33 5.27 -0.19 -28.46
CA SER A 33 3.89 0.25 -28.69
C SER A 33 3.03 0.13 -27.43
N GLU A 34 1.93 0.91 -27.37
CA GLU A 34 0.91 0.80 -26.32
C GLU A 34 0.38 -0.63 -26.17
N GLN A 35 0.06 -1.28 -27.29
CA GLN A 35 -0.46 -2.64 -27.27
C GLN A 35 0.56 -3.61 -26.66
N GLU A 36 1.83 -3.47 -27.00
CA GLU A 36 2.89 -4.32 -26.41
C GLU A 36 3.04 -4.07 -24.91
N VAL A 37 2.89 -2.83 -24.42
CA VAL A 37 2.84 -2.54 -22.96
C VAL A 37 1.70 -3.29 -22.29
N ILE A 38 0.48 -3.19 -22.85
CA ILE A 38 -0.71 -3.84 -22.33
C ILE A 38 -0.54 -5.37 -22.30
N ASP A 39 -0.05 -5.96 -23.38
CA ASP A 39 0.16 -7.42 -23.49
C ASP A 39 1.18 -7.90 -22.43
N ARG A 40 2.30 -7.19 -22.28
CA ARG A 40 3.34 -7.52 -21.30
C ARG A 40 2.83 -7.39 -19.85
N LEU A 41 2.11 -6.32 -19.52
CA LEU A 41 1.53 -6.13 -18.19
C LEU A 41 0.47 -7.19 -17.90
N THR A 42 -0.33 -7.59 -18.90
CA THR A 42 -1.31 -8.68 -18.79
C THR A 42 -0.62 -9.99 -18.45
N GLU A 43 0.47 -10.31 -19.12
CA GLU A 43 1.25 -11.53 -18.83
C GLU A 43 1.91 -11.47 -17.44
N LEU A 44 2.45 -10.31 -17.03
CA LEU A 44 3.00 -10.11 -15.69
C LEU A 44 1.93 -10.26 -14.61
N LYS A 45 0.70 -9.86 -14.89
CA LYS A 45 -0.45 -10.04 -14.00
C LYS A 45 -0.87 -11.51 -13.94
N ARG A 46 -0.97 -12.18 -15.08
CA ARG A 46 -1.28 -13.62 -15.20
C ARG A 46 -0.27 -14.48 -14.43
N THR A 47 1.00 -14.12 -14.47
CA THR A 47 2.08 -14.81 -13.74
C THR A 47 2.22 -14.35 -12.28
N ASN A 48 1.32 -13.50 -11.80
CA ASN A 48 1.31 -12.93 -10.45
C ASN A 48 2.62 -12.21 -10.05
N VAL A 49 3.32 -11.60 -11.00
CA VAL A 49 4.42 -10.66 -10.71
C VAL A 49 3.82 -9.29 -10.41
N LEU A 50 2.96 -8.78 -11.29
CA LEU A 50 2.11 -7.62 -11.05
C LEU A 50 0.86 -8.05 -10.29
N ARG A 51 0.59 -7.43 -9.16
CA ARG A 51 -0.61 -7.71 -8.36
C ARG A 51 -1.78 -6.83 -8.81
N GLN A 52 -1.58 -5.53 -8.81
CA GLN A 52 -2.58 -4.53 -9.21
C GLN A 52 -1.91 -3.20 -9.52
N ILE A 53 -2.62 -2.34 -10.25
CA ILE A 53 -2.31 -0.91 -10.43
C ILE A 53 -3.50 -0.13 -9.88
N SER A 54 -3.29 0.69 -8.85
CA SER A 54 -4.39 1.42 -8.22
C SER A 54 -3.91 2.62 -7.40
N ALA A 55 -4.84 3.47 -6.99
CA ALA A 55 -4.55 4.52 -6.03
C ALA A 55 -4.29 3.92 -4.63
N ILE A 56 -3.31 4.48 -3.94
CA ILE A 56 -2.95 4.14 -2.57
C ILE A 56 -3.29 5.34 -1.69
N PHE A 57 -4.29 5.17 -0.85
CA PHE A 57 -4.78 6.19 0.07
C PHE A 57 -4.17 6.04 1.47
N ASP A 58 -4.07 7.16 2.19
CA ASP A 58 -3.72 7.16 3.60
C ASP A 58 -4.98 6.99 4.44
N THR A 59 -5.21 5.79 4.93
CA THR A 59 -6.39 5.43 5.72
C THR A 59 -6.55 6.31 6.96
N ARG A 60 -5.46 6.82 7.54
CA ARG A 60 -5.50 7.71 8.71
C ARG A 60 -6.04 9.09 8.33
N ARG A 61 -5.64 9.60 7.16
CA ARG A 61 -6.18 10.85 6.60
C ARG A 61 -7.67 10.75 6.29
N LEU A 62 -8.15 9.52 6.03
CA LEU A 62 -9.56 9.19 5.88
C LEU A 62 -10.27 8.94 7.22
N GLY A 63 -9.59 9.15 8.36
CA GLY A 63 -10.16 8.99 9.70
C GLY A 63 -10.12 7.57 10.27
N PHE A 64 -9.63 6.59 9.51
CA PHE A 64 -9.50 5.22 10.04
C PHE A 64 -8.47 5.13 11.17
N LYS A 65 -8.82 4.42 12.21
CA LYS A 65 -7.89 4.03 13.27
C LYS A 65 -7.14 2.78 12.84
N THR A 66 -5.82 2.81 12.88
CA THR A 66 -4.98 1.70 12.42
C THR A 66 -3.97 1.28 13.47
N THR A 67 -3.72 -0.03 13.56
CA THR A 67 -2.72 -0.58 14.48
C THR A 67 -2.08 -1.84 13.91
N LEU A 68 -0.94 -2.21 14.46
CA LEU A 68 -0.38 -3.54 14.33
C LEU A 68 -0.87 -4.39 15.52
N VAL A 69 -1.34 -5.59 15.23
CA VAL A 69 -1.79 -6.56 16.24
C VAL A 69 -0.91 -7.79 16.15
N ALA A 70 -0.46 -8.29 17.31
CA ALA A 70 0.20 -9.56 17.42
C ALA A 70 -0.61 -10.48 18.32
N MET A 71 -0.80 -11.73 17.90
CA MET A 71 -1.54 -12.74 18.65
C MET A 71 -0.71 -14.03 18.76
N ALA A 72 -0.88 -14.72 19.89
CA ALA A 72 -0.28 -16.02 20.14
C ALA A 72 -1.31 -17.12 19.99
N TYR A 73 -0.94 -18.19 19.31
CA TYR A 73 -1.77 -19.37 19.08
C TYR A 73 -0.97 -20.65 19.26
N GLU A 74 -1.66 -21.73 19.66
CA GLU A 74 -1.11 -23.07 19.50
C GLU A 74 -0.89 -23.36 18.00
N PRO A 75 0.17 -24.10 17.61
CA PRO A 75 0.53 -24.36 16.22
C PRO A 75 -0.63 -24.89 15.36
N GLU A 76 -1.46 -25.76 15.92
CA GLU A 76 -2.60 -26.39 15.24
C GLU A 76 -3.74 -25.39 14.95
N GLN A 77 -3.84 -24.33 15.74
CA GLN A 77 -4.88 -23.30 15.60
C GLN A 77 -4.48 -22.16 14.67
N LEU A 78 -3.19 -21.92 14.49
CA LEU A 78 -2.62 -20.76 13.83
C LEU A 78 -3.21 -20.53 12.42
N HIS A 79 -3.25 -21.56 11.61
CA HIS A 79 -3.76 -21.44 10.21
C HIS A 79 -5.24 -21.10 10.18
N LYS A 80 -6.07 -21.78 11.00
CA LYS A 80 -7.51 -21.53 11.11
C LYS A 80 -7.79 -20.11 11.58
N ALA A 81 -7.05 -19.64 12.59
CA ALA A 81 -7.16 -18.29 13.12
C ALA A 81 -6.79 -17.25 12.05
N ALA A 82 -5.69 -17.45 11.33
CA ALA A 82 -5.27 -16.54 10.26
C ALA A 82 -6.32 -16.40 9.16
N MET A 83 -6.95 -17.51 8.75
CA MET A 83 -8.02 -17.49 7.75
C MET A 83 -9.30 -16.79 8.27
N GLU A 84 -9.63 -16.92 9.54
CA GLU A 84 -10.77 -16.23 10.13
C GLU A 84 -10.52 -14.72 10.25
N ILE A 85 -9.31 -14.32 10.67
CA ILE A 85 -8.88 -12.91 10.73
C ILE A 85 -8.90 -12.26 9.36
N ASN A 86 -8.51 -12.98 8.29
CA ASN A 86 -8.53 -12.47 6.92
C ASN A 86 -9.93 -12.10 6.40
N LYS A 87 -11.00 -12.57 7.03
CA LYS A 87 -12.37 -12.20 6.65
C LYS A 87 -12.72 -10.76 7.02
N HIS A 88 -11.97 -10.14 7.93
CA HIS A 88 -12.21 -8.76 8.31
C HIS A 88 -11.67 -7.79 7.24
N PRO A 89 -12.51 -6.90 6.67
CA PRO A 89 -12.11 -6.04 5.55
C PRO A 89 -10.98 -5.06 5.88
N GLY A 90 -10.81 -4.72 7.15
CA GLY A 90 -9.73 -3.84 7.61
C GLY A 90 -8.39 -4.55 7.85
N VAL A 91 -8.29 -5.85 7.57
CA VAL A 91 -7.02 -6.60 7.65
C VAL A 91 -6.36 -6.63 6.28
N SER A 92 -5.26 -5.90 6.12
CA SER A 92 -4.54 -5.80 4.84
C SER A 92 -3.28 -6.66 4.76
N HIS A 93 -2.64 -6.93 5.89
CA HIS A 93 -1.41 -7.71 6.01
C HIS A 93 -1.59 -8.69 7.16
N ASN A 94 -1.37 -9.97 6.91
CA ASN A 94 -1.46 -11.02 7.92
C ASN A 94 -0.37 -12.04 7.69
N TYR A 95 0.53 -12.21 8.67
CA TYR A 95 1.73 -13.02 8.54
C TYR A 95 1.92 -13.94 9.74
N ALA A 96 2.15 -15.23 9.47
CA ALA A 96 2.72 -16.14 10.46
C ALA A 96 4.20 -15.81 10.70
N ARG A 97 4.66 -15.98 11.93
CA ARG A 97 6.05 -15.79 12.35
C ARG A 97 6.54 -17.02 13.11
N GLU A 98 7.70 -17.52 12.71
CA GLU A 98 8.38 -18.60 13.41
C GLU A 98 9.34 -18.06 14.46
N GLY A 99 9.59 -18.83 15.50
CA GLY A 99 10.54 -18.48 16.56
C GLY A 99 10.10 -17.34 17.48
N SER A 100 8.82 -16.99 17.50
CA SER A 100 8.24 -15.97 18.37
C SER A 100 7.02 -16.49 19.08
N TYR A 101 6.84 -16.11 20.36
CA TYR A 101 5.62 -16.41 21.12
C TYR A 101 4.37 -15.87 20.43
N TYR A 102 4.41 -14.59 19.99
CA TYR A 102 3.38 -14.02 19.13
C TYR A 102 3.62 -14.49 17.71
N ASN A 103 2.94 -15.54 17.29
CA ASN A 103 3.18 -16.21 16.02
C ASN A 103 2.26 -15.78 14.87
N LEU A 104 1.29 -14.88 15.12
CA LEU A 104 0.45 -14.25 14.10
C LEU A 104 0.48 -12.73 14.24
N TRP A 105 0.81 -12.03 13.14
CA TRP A 105 0.93 -10.58 13.10
C TRP A 105 0.13 -10.02 11.95
N PHE A 106 -0.73 -9.05 12.23
CA PHE A 106 -1.55 -8.43 11.20
C PHE A 106 -1.77 -6.94 11.45
N THR A 107 -2.03 -6.21 10.37
CA THR A 107 -2.48 -4.81 10.45
C THR A 107 -3.99 -4.77 10.48
N LEU A 108 -4.55 -4.02 11.41
CA LEU A 108 -5.97 -3.79 11.55
C LEU A 108 -6.29 -2.31 11.34
N ALA A 109 -7.25 -2.03 10.46
CA ALA A 109 -7.87 -0.72 10.28
C ALA A 109 -9.37 -0.82 10.61
N VAL A 110 -9.89 0.16 11.34
CA VAL A 110 -11.32 0.26 11.61
C VAL A 110 -11.81 1.66 11.27
N PRO A 111 -13.06 1.81 10.80
CA PRO A 111 -13.68 3.11 10.58
C PRO A 111 -13.68 3.98 11.86
N PRO A 112 -13.81 5.31 11.73
CA PRO A 112 -13.77 6.23 12.87
C PRO A 112 -14.77 5.92 13.98
N GLU A 113 -15.95 5.42 13.60
CA GLU A 113 -17.08 5.06 14.50
C GLU A 113 -16.86 3.77 15.28
N HIS A 114 -15.89 2.94 14.85
CA HIS A 114 -15.61 1.67 15.51
C HIS A 114 -14.46 1.80 16.52
N ASP A 115 -14.56 1.02 17.58
CA ASP A 115 -13.49 0.89 18.57
C ASP A 115 -12.48 -0.18 18.13
N LEU A 116 -11.22 0.23 18.00
CA LEU A 116 -10.14 -0.62 17.50
C LEU A 116 -9.76 -1.70 18.50
N GLU A 117 -9.70 -1.37 19.80
CA GLU A 117 -9.33 -2.33 20.86
C GLU A 117 -10.43 -3.36 21.05
N ALA A 118 -11.71 -2.92 21.05
CA ALA A 118 -12.85 -3.81 21.10
C ALA A 118 -12.86 -4.77 19.90
N THR A 119 -12.58 -4.27 18.69
CA THR A 119 -12.51 -5.10 17.48
C THR A 119 -11.40 -6.13 17.57
N ALA A 120 -10.18 -5.74 17.96
CA ALA A 120 -9.06 -6.66 18.12
C ALA A 120 -9.35 -7.71 19.21
N THR A 121 -9.96 -7.30 20.33
CA THR A 121 -10.33 -8.20 21.43
C THR A 121 -11.42 -9.19 21.01
N TYR A 122 -12.41 -8.74 20.24
CA TYR A 122 -13.41 -9.63 19.64
C TYR A 122 -12.75 -10.68 18.74
N MET A 123 -11.82 -10.26 17.86
CA MET A 123 -11.10 -11.18 16.98
C MET A 123 -10.28 -12.20 17.78
N SER A 124 -9.56 -11.74 18.81
CA SER A 124 -8.79 -12.60 19.71
C SER A 124 -9.64 -13.69 20.34
N ARG A 125 -10.78 -13.31 20.94
CA ARG A 125 -11.72 -14.25 21.57
C ARG A 125 -12.34 -15.22 20.55
N LYS A 126 -12.78 -14.71 19.41
CA LYS A 126 -13.41 -15.51 18.34
C LYS A 126 -12.48 -16.56 17.78
N THR A 127 -11.19 -16.27 17.70
CA THR A 127 -10.18 -17.16 17.12
C THR A 127 -9.44 -18.01 18.14
N GLY A 128 -9.69 -17.80 19.45
CA GLY A 128 -9.08 -18.57 20.54
C GLY A 128 -7.60 -18.22 20.74
N ALA A 129 -7.22 -16.95 20.60
CA ALA A 129 -5.87 -16.52 20.88
C ALA A 129 -5.52 -16.67 22.37
N LEU A 130 -4.33 -17.18 22.66
CA LEU A 130 -3.79 -17.32 24.01
C LEU A 130 -3.48 -15.95 24.63
N GLU A 131 -2.93 -15.05 23.83
CA GLU A 131 -2.60 -13.68 24.22
C GLU A 131 -2.66 -12.77 23.00
N GLN A 132 -2.88 -11.46 23.24
CA GLN A 132 -2.82 -10.43 22.21
C GLN A 132 -1.97 -9.24 22.66
N ARG A 133 -1.37 -8.56 21.68
CA ARG A 133 -0.73 -7.27 21.83
C ARG A 133 -1.25 -6.33 20.76
N ILE A 134 -1.73 -5.18 21.17
CA ILE A 134 -2.16 -4.08 20.30
C ILE A 134 -1.05 -3.03 20.34
N MET A 135 -0.51 -2.68 19.20
CA MET A 135 0.65 -1.77 19.07
C MET A 135 0.27 -0.55 18.24
N PRO A 136 -0.36 0.46 18.86
CA PRO A 136 -0.71 1.68 18.17
C PRO A 136 0.54 2.40 17.68
N THR A 137 0.47 2.93 16.45
CA THR A 137 1.58 3.70 15.87
C THR A 137 1.75 5.02 16.61
N LYS A 138 2.83 5.17 17.35
CA LYS A 138 3.17 6.39 18.07
C LYS A 138 3.80 7.44 17.14
N ARG A 139 4.67 7.01 16.24
CA ARG A 139 5.37 7.87 15.28
C ARG A 139 5.60 7.13 13.98
N PHE A 140 5.50 7.87 12.91
CA PHE A 140 5.68 7.37 11.56
C PHE A 140 6.95 7.96 10.95
N PHE A 141 7.81 7.13 10.36
CA PHE A 141 9.06 7.59 9.76
C PHE A 141 9.05 7.49 8.23
N LYS A 142 8.64 6.35 7.68
CA LYS A 142 8.60 6.11 6.24
C LYS A 142 7.66 4.98 5.88
N ILE A 143 6.85 5.16 4.85
CA ILE A 143 6.18 4.06 4.15
C ILE A 143 6.54 4.13 2.67
N GLY A 144 6.97 3.03 2.12
CA GLY A 144 7.15 2.84 0.70
C GLY A 144 8.35 1.94 0.44
N VAL A 145 8.12 0.93 -0.39
CA VAL A 145 9.15 0.05 -0.92
C VAL A 145 8.98 0.03 -2.42
N ASN A 146 10.00 0.41 -3.16
CA ASN A 146 10.09 0.21 -4.60
C ASN A 146 11.19 -0.81 -4.86
N PHE A 147 10.94 -1.75 -5.73
CA PHE A 147 11.89 -2.79 -6.11
C PHE A 147 12.58 -2.36 -7.41
N ASP A 148 13.91 -2.16 -7.39
CA ASP A 148 14.67 -1.96 -8.63
C ASP A 148 14.81 -3.29 -9.37
N MET A 149 13.92 -3.47 -10.34
CA MET A 149 13.83 -4.70 -11.13
C MET A 149 14.97 -4.85 -12.12
N VAL A 150 15.62 -3.73 -12.53
CA VAL A 150 16.73 -3.72 -13.48
C VAL A 150 18.02 -4.12 -12.78
N ASN A 151 18.37 -3.44 -11.68
CA ASN A 151 19.61 -3.67 -10.94
C ASN A 151 19.45 -4.67 -9.80
N LYS A 152 18.23 -5.20 -9.58
CA LYS A 152 17.86 -6.13 -8.49
C LYS A 152 18.19 -5.56 -7.10
N LYS A 153 18.00 -4.26 -6.91
CA LYS A 153 18.21 -3.57 -5.64
C LYS A 153 16.87 -3.17 -5.03
N GLY A 154 16.73 -3.33 -3.72
CA GLY A 154 15.60 -2.77 -2.99
C GLY A 154 15.73 -1.24 -2.87
N SER A 155 14.63 -0.53 -2.63
CA SER A 155 14.59 0.94 -2.52
C SER A 155 15.45 1.52 -1.39
N SER A 156 15.89 0.69 -0.45
CA SER A 156 16.78 1.08 0.64
C SER A 156 18.26 1.23 0.24
N PHE A 157 18.61 0.90 -1.00
CA PHE A 157 20.02 0.93 -1.44
C PHE A 157 20.61 2.34 -1.61
N ASN A 158 19.78 3.37 -1.60
CA ASN A 158 20.26 4.75 -1.57
C ASN A 158 20.52 5.27 -0.15
N PHE A 159 20.28 4.44 0.88
CA PHE A 159 20.66 4.78 2.23
C PHE A 159 22.17 4.60 2.38
N ARG A 160 22.88 5.72 2.34
CA ARG A 160 24.29 5.78 2.75
C ARG A 160 24.33 6.30 4.18
N PRO A 161 25.00 5.62 5.11
CA PRO A 161 25.17 6.12 6.48
C PRO A 161 25.74 7.55 6.52
N ASP A 162 26.58 7.89 5.54
CA ASP A 162 27.26 9.18 5.41
C ASP A 162 26.37 10.30 4.80
N SER A 163 25.18 9.96 4.29
CA SER A 163 24.24 10.95 3.76
C SER A 163 23.32 11.56 4.83
N VAL A 164 23.53 11.21 6.11
CA VAL A 164 22.93 11.92 7.23
C VAL A 164 23.67 13.25 7.42
N LYS A 165 23.50 14.16 6.46
CA LYS A 165 23.92 15.54 6.63
C LYS A 165 22.97 16.24 7.58
N SER A 166 23.58 16.78 8.62
CA SER A 166 23.13 17.82 9.56
C SER A 166 21.63 18.16 9.55
N GLY A 167 20.99 17.75 10.61
CA GLY A 167 19.57 17.65 10.82
C GLY A 167 18.84 18.91 11.29
N GLU A 168 19.29 20.12 11.08
CA GLU A 168 18.55 21.28 11.61
C GLU A 168 17.39 21.74 10.73
N ASP A 169 17.52 21.68 9.41
CA ASP A 169 16.44 22.08 8.48
C ASP A 169 15.38 20.97 8.27
N LYS A 170 15.74 19.71 8.48
CA LYS A 170 14.78 18.59 8.45
C LYS A 170 13.95 18.47 9.72
N ALA A 171 14.49 18.88 10.86
CA ALA A 171 13.83 18.73 12.15
C ALA A 171 12.60 19.63 12.33
N ALA A 172 12.55 20.78 11.67
CA ALA A 172 11.40 21.68 11.70
C ALA A 172 10.26 21.17 10.78
N ALA A 173 10.59 20.75 9.56
CA ALA A 173 9.63 20.16 8.63
C ALA A 173 9.08 18.82 9.16
N ASP A 174 9.93 18.00 9.82
CA ASP A 174 9.55 16.75 10.47
C ASP A 174 8.62 16.94 11.69
N LYS A 175 8.67 18.09 12.40
CA LYS A 175 7.79 18.37 13.54
C LYS A 175 6.37 18.70 13.10
N ASP A 176 6.19 19.58 12.14
CA ASP A 176 4.87 19.92 11.58
C ASP A 176 4.24 18.72 10.86
N GLU A 177 5.05 17.92 10.18
CA GLU A 177 4.62 16.67 9.57
C GLU A 177 4.23 15.63 10.64
N ALA A 178 4.98 15.53 11.74
CA ALA A 178 4.70 14.62 12.85
C ALA A 178 3.40 14.97 13.60
N GLU A 179 3.02 16.26 13.67
CA GLU A 179 1.79 16.68 14.36
C GLU A 179 0.54 16.58 13.47
N SER A 180 0.69 16.71 12.15
CA SER A 180 -0.44 16.69 11.21
C SER A 180 -0.71 15.34 10.55
N TRP A 181 0.24 14.40 10.59
CA TRP A 181 0.18 13.13 9.86
C TRP A 181 -1.01 12.23 10.24
N ASN A 182 -1.54 12.38 11.43
CA ASN A 182 -2.62 11.56 11.98
C ASN A 182 -3.99 12.28 12.00
N LYS A 183 -4.07 13.51 11.45
CA LYS A 183 -5.32 14.26 11.42
C LYS A 183 -6.17 13.83 10.24
N ALA A 184 -7.41 13.43 10.50
CA ALA A 184 -8.38 13.15 9.46
C ALA A 184 -8.69 14.41 8.64
N VAL A 185 -8.90 14.21 7.34
CA VAL A 185 -9.36 15.25 6.41
C VAL A 185 -10.80 14.92 6.06
N PRO A 186 -11.73 15.89 6.16
CA PRO A 186 -13.10 15.68 5.74
C PRO A 186 -13.17 15.26 4.28
N VAL A 187 -13.98 14.24 3.98
CA VAL A 187 -14.28 13.77 2.62
C VAL A 187 -15.79 13.66 2.47
N THR A 188 -16.31 14.08 1.32
CA THR A 188 -17.72 13.97 0.96
C THR A 188 -18.07 12.53 0.56
N GLU A 189 -19.36 12.19 0.46
CA GLU A 189 -19.77 10.86 -0.03
C GLU A 189 -19.33 10.63 -1.48
N ALA A 190 -19.44 11.63 -2.35
CA ALA A 190 -18.93 11.53 -3.72
C ALA A 190 -17.41 11.26 -3.78
N GLU A 191 -16.63 11.92 -2.91
CA GLU A 191 -15.20 11.64 -2.80
C GLU A 191 -14.91 10.22 -2.28
N LYS A 192 -15.73 9.70 -1.35
CA LYS A 192 -15.60 8.30 -0.89
C LYS A 192 -15.85 7.31 -2.01
N ASP A 193 -16.84 7.58 -2.87
CA ASP A 193 -17.10 6.73 -4.03
C ASP A 193 -15.95 6.79 -5.05
N ALA A 194 -15.39 7.97 -5.29
CA ALA A 194 -14.21 8.13 -6.11
C ALA A 194 -12.98 7.41 -5.53
N ILE A 195 -12.77 7.47 -4.21
CA ILE A 195 -11.71 6.73 -3.51
C ILE A 195 -11.90 5.22 -3.73
N ARG A 196 -13.11 4.70 -3.60
CA ARG A 196 -13.40 3.27 -3.84
C ARG A 196 -13.09 2.87 -5.29
N GLY A 197 -13.59 3.64 -6.26
CA GLY A 197 -13.34 3.36 -7.68
C GLY A 197 -11.85 3.41 -8.05
N MET A 198 -11.10 4.40 -7.54
CA MET A 198 -9.66 4.51 -7.79
C MET A 198 -8.83 3.44 -7.08
N GLN A 199 -9.35 2.77 -6.04
CA GLN A 199 -8.68 1.67 -5.35
C GLN A 199 -8.84 0.33 -6.07
N GLU A 200 -9.77 0.24 -7.00
CA GLU A 200 -9.90 -0.95 -7.84
C GLU A 200 -8.68 -1.13 -8.75
N ASP A 201 -8.49 -2.34 -9.18
CA ASP A 201 -7.37 -2.69 -10.04
C ASP A 201 -7.61 -2.15 -11.45
N LEU A 202 -6.74 -1.27 -11.92
CA LEU A 202 -6.86 -0.61 -13.21
C LEU A 202 -6.92 -1.62 -14.35
N GLU A 203 -7.89 -1.47 -15.24
CA GLU A 203 -8.01 -2.30 -16.43
C GLU A 203 -6.82 -2.08 -17.38
N LEU A 204 -6.34 -3.15 -17.99
CA LEU A 204 -5.23 -3.09 -18.95
C LEU A 204 -5.77 -2.88 -20.37
N ILE A 205 -6.33 -1.71 -20.62
CA ILE A 205 -6.92 -1.25 -21.89
C ILE A 205 -6.40 0.16 -22.23
N PRO A 206 -6.46 0.64 -23.47
CA PRO A 206 -5.87 1.94 -23.87
C PRO A 206 -6.35 3.13 -23.03
N ARG A 207 -7.63 3.19 -22.70
CA ARG A 207 -8.23 4.28 -21.91
C ARG A 207 -8.84 3.76 -20.61
N PRO A 208 -8.02 3.36 -19.64
CA PRO A 208 -8.50 2.61 -18.47
C PRO A 208 -9.27 3.47 -17.46
N TYR A 209 -9.10 4.78 -17.50
CA TYR A 209 -9.79 5.70 -16.60
C TYR A 209 -11.21 6.04 -17.03
N ASP A 210 -11.59 5.76 -18.30
CA ASP A 210 -12.92 6.04 -18.83
C ASP A 210 -13.99 5.25 -18.07
N SER A 211 -13.72 3.97 -17.73
CA SER A 211 -14.65 3.14 -16.97
C SER A 211 -14.87 3.66 -15.55
N ILE A 212 -13.81 4.12 -14.89
CA ILE A 212 -13.90 4.70 -13.54
C ILE A 212 -14.68 6.01 -13.57
N ALA A 213 -14.37 6.90 -14.51
CA ALA A 213 -15.04 8.18 -14.68
C ALA A 213 -16.54 7.98 -14.97
N GLN A 214 -16.87 7.04 -15.86
CA GLN A 214 -18.25 6.71 -16.19
C GLN A 214 -19.05 6.17 -14.99
N GLN A 215 -18.45 5.27 -14.19
CA GLN A 215 -19.07 4.74 -12.97
C GLN A 215 -19.37 5.84 -11.95
N LEU A 216 -18.53 6.86 -11.90
CA LEU A 216 -18.66 7.99 -10.98
C LEU A 216 -19.52 9.13 -11.56
N GLY A 217 -19.97 9.02 -12.82
CA GLY A 217 -20.78 10.05 -13.49
C GLY A 217 -20.03 11.35 -13.77
N MET A 218 -18.71 11.28 -13.98
CA MET A 218 -17.84 12.41 -14.27
C MET A 218 -16.99 12.17 -15.52
N SER A 219 -16.35 13.22 -16.03
CA SER A 219 -15.36 13.11 -17.10
C SER A 219 -14.00 12.64 -16.57
N THR A 220 -13.12 12.15 -17.45
CA THR A 220 -11.74 11.78 -17.09
C THR A 220 -10.94 12.98 -16.59
N ASP A 221 -11.17 14.18 -17.15
CA ASP A 221 -10.51 15.41 -16.68
C ASP A 221 -10.92 15.76 -15.25
N GLU A 222 -12.20 15.61 -14.90
CA GLU A 222 -12.67 15.80 -13.52
C GLU A 222 -12.08 14.74 -12.59
N LEU A 223 -11.97 13.49 -13.02
CA LEU A 223 -11.32 12.41 -12.27
C LEU A 223 -9.84 12.74 -12.00
N PHE A 224 -9.11 13.24 -12.99
CA PHE A 224 -7.70 13.62 -12.83
C PHE A 224 -7.54 14.85 -11.93
N ALA A 225 -8.41 15.85 -12.05
CA ALA A 225 -8.42 17.00 -11.15
C ALA A 225 -8.70 16.59 -9.71
N LEU A 226 -9.65 15.67 -9.49
CA LEU A 226 -9.97 15.12 -8.17
C LEU A 226 -8.80 14.32 -7.59
N ALA A 227 -8.14 13.50 -8.41
CA ALA A 227 -6.96 12.75 -7.98
C ALA A 227 -5.80 13.69 -7.57
N LYS A 228 -5.62 14.78 -8.30
CA LYS A 228 -4.65 15.82 -7.95
C LYS A 228 -5.00 16.50 -6.62
N ASP A 229 -6.26 16.88 -6.40
CA ASP A 229 -6.73 17.41 -5.12
C ASP A 229 -6.47 16.41 -3.98
N PHE A 230 -6.75 15.14 -4.17
CA PHE A 230 -6.44 14.11 -3.17
C PHE A 230 -4.95 14.01 -2.85
N GLN A 231 -4.07 14.23 -3.81
CA GLN A 231 -2.62 14.28 -3.58
C GLN A 231 -2.22 15.53 -2.80
N GLU A 232 -2.73 16.71 -3.17
CA GLU A 232 -2.47 18.00 -2.51
C GLU A 232 -2.95 17.96 -1.04
N ARG A 233 -4.13 17.40 -0.79
CA ARG A 233 -4.67 17.16 0.56
C ARG A 233 -3.99 16.00 1.29
N ARG A 234 -3.04 15.32 0.65
CA ARG A 234 -2.32 14.13 1.18
C ARG A 234 -3.24 12.98 1.59
N ILE A 235 -4.42 12.89 0.98
CA ILE A 235 -5.36 11.77 1.12
C ILE A 235 -4.87 10.61 0.26
N MET A 236 -4.54 10.87 -1.01
CA MET A 236 -3.92 9.92 -1.92
C MET A 236 -2.41 10.06 -1.85
N ARG A 237 -1.72 8.97 -1.54
CA ARG A 237 -0.26 8.93 -1.49
C ARG A 237 0.35 8.85 -2.88
N ARG A 238 -0.22 7.99 -3.72
CA ARG A 238 0.22 7.76 -5.10
C ARG A 238 -0.79 6.88 -5.82
N TYR A 239 -0.78 6.93 -7.13
CA TYR A 239 -1.32 5.90 -8.01
C TYR A 239 -0.13 5.08 -8.50
N SER A 240 -0.09 3.77 -8.32
CA SER A 240 1.07 2.96 -8.67
C SER A 240 0.79 1.47 -8.66
N ALA A 241 1.68 0.71 -9.29
CA ALA A 241 1.64 -0.74 -9.24
C ALA A 241 2.10 -1.29 -7.88
N VAL A 242 1.47 -2.39 -7.49
CA VAL A 242 1.87 -3.25 -6.37
C VAL A 242 2.36 -4.57 -6.93
N LEU A 243 3.58 -4.98 -6.56
CA LEU A 243 4.20 -6.21 -7.02
C LEU A 243 4.20 -7.29 -5.94
N HIS A 244 4.17 -8.55 -6.38
CA HIS A 244 4.47 -9.68 -5.51
C HIS A 244 5.99 -9.82 -5.36
N HIS A 245 6.56 -9.36 -4.26
CA HIS A 245 8.00 -9.30 -4.02
C HIS A 245 8.72 -10.64 -4.27
N ARG A 246 8.17 -11.76 -3.82
CA ARG A 246 8.78 -13.09 -4.01
C ARG A 246 8.84 -13.49 -5.49
N ARG A 247 7.79 -13.22 -6.25
CA ARG A 247 7.73 -13.52 -7.70
C ARG A 247 8.53 -12.53 -8.53
N SER A 248 8.73 -11.33 -7.99
CA SER A 248 9.62 -10.31 -8.55
C SER A 248 11.11 -10.61 -8.31
N GLY A 249 11.44 -11.69 -7.59
CA GLY A 249 12.82 -12.11 -7.34
C GLY A 249 13.39 -11.65 -5.99
N PHE A 250 12.60 -10.97 -5.15
CA PHE A 250 13.00 -10.53 -3.81
C PHE A 250 12.49 -11.52 -2.76
N ARG A 251 13.34 -12.45 -2.34
CA ARG A 251 12.96 -13.58 -1.48
C ARG A 251 13.02 -13.27 0.01
N ALA A 252 13.85 -12.31 0.42
CA ALA A 252 14.03 -11.95 1.81
C ALA A 252 13.11 -10.78 2.20
N ASN A 253 12.33 -10.99 3.25
CA ASN A 253 11.55 -9.96 3.93
C ASN A 253 11.64 -10.25 5.42
N ALA A 254 12.16 -9.29 6.19
CA ALA A 254 12.29 -9.41 7.63
C ALA A 254 11.51 -8.28 8.31
N MET A 255 10.76 -8.63 9.35
CA MET A 255 10.24 -7.67 10.31
C MET A 255 11.18 -7.66 11.51
N ILE A 256 11.76 -6.50 11.78
CA ILE A 256 12.69 -6.32 12.90
C ILE A 256 11.95 -5.56 13.98
N VAL A 257 12.00 -6.11 15.20
CA VAL A 257 11.39 -5.50 16.38
C VAL A 257 12.49 -5.21 17.40
N TRP A 258 12.52 -4.00 17.91
CA TRP A 258 13.49 -3.56 18.90
C TRP A 258 12.77 -3.22 20.20
N LYS A 259 13.33 -3.63 21.33
CA LYS A 259 12.97 -3.09 22.63
C LYS A 259 13.77 -1.82 22.85
N VAL A 260 13.09 -0.68 22.84
CA VAL A 260 13.72 0.63 23.05
C VAL A 260 13.42 1.07 24.47
N PRO A 261 14.42 1.55 25.25
CA PRO A 261 14.18 2.20 26.53
C PRO A 261 13.25 3.42 26.35
N GLU A 262 12.46 3.74 27.37
CA GLU A 262 11.59 4.93 27.40
C GLU A 262 12.41 6.23 27.46
#